data_960aff1c48cee9522289693ead3b2540
#
_entry.id   960aff1c48cee9522289693ead3b2540
#
_cell.length_a   1.000
_cell.length_b   1.000
_cell.length_c   1.000
_cell.angle_alpha   90.00
_cell.angle_beta   90.00
_cell.angle_gamma   90.00
#
_symmetry.space_group_name_H-M   'P 1'
#
loop_
_entity.id
_entity.type
_entity.pdbx_description
1 polymer ?
#
loop_
_entity_poly.entity_id
_entity_poly.type
_entity_poly.pdbx_seq_one_letter_code
_entity_poly.pdbx_strand_id
1 'polypeptide(L)'
;MYLCSEFMKNLIIIIVGLLIVAACGQSYEETKRIARENRQEAMRKDSAALKVAVLPTLDCLPLYVAEYYQLFDTIQGGVHLKRYTAQMDCDTAMERGRVEGVVTDLVRAIRMQQRGTKLRYVTVTNAYWQLIANRNARIYQLKQLDDKMVAMTRFSFTDMLTDKVIDSVKLKEERVFKVQINDVHVRMQMLLNNEMDALWMTEPQATMARLMKHQVVFDSRTTKIQPGVLAFREKEMRHPERAKQLQLFVKAYNQACDSINKHGFKRYRDLIIQHCNVRKEVVDSLPDVKQNPYIHVQGPRQEDVAKIEKWLGVKTRPIKDIKDGNN
;
A
#
# COMPACT_ATOMS: atom_id res chain seq x y z
N MET A 1 -78.03 -20.11 -6.39
CA MET A 1 -76.88 -20.47 -5.52
C MET A 1 -75.46 -20.37 -6.20
N TYR A 2 -75.36 -20.28 -7.53
CA TYR A 2 -74.08 -20.17 -8.24
C TYR A 2 -73.51 -18.75 -8.31
N LEU A 3 -74.32 -17.72 -8.34
CA LEU A 3 -73.88 -16.31 -8.42
C LEU A 3 -73.14 -15.79 -7.15
N CYS A 4 -73.44 -16.36 -5.99
CA CYS A 4 -72.83 -15.95 -4.71
C CYS A 4 -71.45 -16.52 -4.54
N SER A 5 -71.15 -17.69 -5.18
CA SER A 5 -69.84 -18.35 -5.14
C SER A 5 -68.77 -17.62 -5.99
N GLU A 6 -69.14 -17.11 -7.15
CA GLU A 6 -68.23 -16.36 -8.02
C GLU A 6 -67.90 -14.97 -7.44
N PHE A 7 -68.86 -14.32 -6.82
CA PHE A 7 -68.64 -13.03 -6.17
C PHE A 7 -67.67 -13.14 -4.99
N MET A 8 -67.81 -14.20 -4.18
CA MET A 8 -66.87 -14.47 -3.08
C MET A 8 -65.44 -14.82 -3.58
N LYS A 9 -65.31 -15.56 -4.66
CA LYS A 9 -63.97 -15.86 -5.25
C LYS A 9 -63.28 -14.60 -5.75
N ASN A 10 -64.01 -13.74 -6.45
CA ASN A 10 -63.44 -12.51 -6.95
C ASN A 10 -63.09 -11.53 -5.81
N LEU A 11 -63.88 -11.48 -4.74
CA LEU A 11 -63.61 -10.68 -3.55
C LEU A 11 -62.32 -11.17 -2.84
N ILE A 12 -62.14 -12.48 -2.71
CA ILE A 12 -60.94 -13.09 -2.12
C ILE A 12 -59.70 -12.77 -2.96
N ILE A 13 -59.79 -12.84 -4.29
CA ILE A 13 -58.67 -12.51 -5.19
C ILE A 13 -58.31 -11.03 -5.07
N ILE A 14 -59.25 -10.15 -4.95
CA ILE A 14 -59.04 -8.71 -4.74
C ILE A 14 -58.39 -8.44 -3.38
N ILE A 15 -58.83 -9.10 -2.31
CA ILE A 15 -58.26 -8.97 -0.97
C ILE A 15 -56.84 -9.51 -0.92
N VAL A 16 -56.58 -10.68 -1.54
CA VAL A 16 -55.20 -11.25 -1.64
C VAL A 16 -54.30 -10.37 -2.49
N GLY A 17 -54.82 -9.79 -3.59
CA GLY A 17 -54.09 -8.82 -4.41
C GLY A 17 -53.73 -7.55 -3.63
N LEU A 18 -54.66 -7.01 -2.83
CA LEU A 18 -54.40 -5.85 -1.95
C LEU A 18 -53.40 -6.16 -0.83
N LEU A 19 -53.43 -7.37 -0.26
CA LEU A 19 -52.45 -7.81 0.75
C LEU A 19 -51.04 -8.01 0.18
N ILE A 20 -50.92 -8.48 -1.07
CA ILE A 20 -49.64 -8.61 -1.76
C ILE A 20 -49.03 -7.23 -2.08
N VAL A 21 -49.86 -6.27 -2.49
CA VAL A 21 -49.39 -4.88 -2.75
C VAL A 21 -49.01 -4.16 -1.45
N ALA A 22 -49.71 -4.44 -0.32
CA ALA A 22 -49.34 -3.90 0.98
C ALA A 22 -48.08 -4.56 1.61
N ALA A 23 -47.78 -5.80 1.23
CA ALA A 23 -46.60 -6.51 1.70
C ALA A 23 -45.30 -6.21 0.88
N CYS A 24 -45.43 -5.60 -0.30
CA CYS A 24 -44.32 -5.22 -1.15
C CYS A 24 -44.03 -3.71 -1.03
N GLY A 25 -43.12 -3.36 -0.10
CA GLY A 25 -42.45 -2.08 -0.23
C GLY A 25 -42.40 -1.27 1.04
N GLN A 26 -41.27 -1.27 1.69
CA GLN A 26 -40.86 -0.08 2.41
C GLN A 26 -41.11 1.12 1.50
N SER A 27 -41.82 2.13 1.99
CA SER A 27 -42.09 3.37 1.23
C SER A 27 -40.74 3.89 0.65
N TYR A 28 -40.74 4.39 -0.57
CA TYR A 28 -39.58 5.01 -1.19
C TYR A 28 -38.89 6.00 -0.25
N GLU A 29 -39.63 6.77 0.50
CA GLU A 29 -39.11 7.72 1.49
C GLU A 29 -38.44 7.01 2.69
N GLU A 30 -38.97 5.87 3.11
CA GLU A 30 -38.36 5.07 4.18
C GLU A 30 -37.07 4.43 3.73
N THR A 31 -37.02 3.87 2.53
CA THR A 31 -35.78 3.33 1.91
C THR A 31 -34.73 4.42 1.76
N LYS A 32 -35.14 5.62 1.33
CA LYS A 32 -34.26 6.79 1.18
C LYS A 32 -33.76 7.31 2.54
N ARG A 33 -34.60 7.28 3.58
CA ARG A 33 -34.19 7.64 4.96
C ARG A 33 -33.17 6.65 5.48
N ILE A 34 -33.42 5.35 5.40
CA ILE A 34 -32.52 4.30 5.83
C ILE A 34 -31.17 4.40 5.08
N ALA A 35 -31.21 4.65 3.77
CA ALA A 35 -29.99 4.84 2.98
C ALA A 35 -29.17 6.06 3.42
N ARG A 36 -29.85 7.16 3.80
CA ARG A 36 -29.20 8.36 4.34
C ARG A 36 -28.58 8.11 5.72
N GLU A 37 -29.31 7.46 6.61
CA GLU A 37 -28.85 7.10 7.96
C GLU A 37 -27.64 6.15 7.89
N ASN A 38 -27.71 5.11 7.06
CA ASN A 38 -26.61 4.19 6.81
C ASN A 38 -25.37 4.90 6.25
N ARG A 39 -25.59 5.84 5.31
CA ARG A 39 -24.50 6.65 4.76
C ARG A 39 -23.86 7.56 5.81
N GLN A 40 -24.67 8.20 6.66
CA GLN A 40 -24.16 9.05 7.74
C GLN A 40 -23.38 8.23 8.77
N GLU A 41 -23.91 7.06 9.14
CA GLU A 41 -23.21 6.16 10.07
C GLU A 41 -21.89 5.64 9.47
N ALA A 42 -21.89 5.25 8.20
CA ALA A 42 -20.67 4.84 7.49
C ALA A 42 -19.64 5.99 7.43
N MET A 43 -20.07 7.21 7.15
CA MET A 43 -19.20 8.40 7.17
C MET A 43 -18.65 8.68 8.57
N ARG A 44 -19.48 8.54 9.62
CA ARG A 44 -19.04 8.70 11.02
C ARG A 44 -18.03 7.64 11.40
N LYS A 45 -18.26 6.36 11.06
CA LYS A 45 -17.32 5.27 11.28
C LYS A 45 -16.00 5.51 10.53
N ASP A 46 -16.05 5.90 9.25
CA ASP A 46 -14.86 6.21 8.46
C ASP A 46 -14.08 7.41 9.03
N SER A 47 -14.76 8.44 9.53
CA SER A 47 -14.09 9.60 10.13
C SER A 47 -13.44 9.28 11.50
N ALA A 48 -13.99 8.35 12.26
CA ALA A 48 -13.42 7.90 13.53
C ALA A 48 -12.22 6.95 13.34
N ALA A 49 -12.19 6.21 12.22
CA ALA A 49 -11.14 5.26 11.93
C ALA A 49 -9.78 5.93 11.66
N LEU A 50 -8.69 5.23 12.03
CA LEU A 50 -7.34 5.59 11.62
C LEU A 50 -7.10 5.06 10.20
N LYS A 51 -7.01 5.95 9.22
CA LYS A 51 -6.88 5.59 7.80
C LYS A 51 -5.41 5.53 7.38
N VAL A 52 -5.01 4.42 6.76
CA VAL A 52 -3.64 4.18 6.32
C VAL A 52 -3.63 3.79 4.84
N ALA A 53 -2.88 4.55 4.03
CA ALA A 53 -2.67 4.23 2.62
C ALA A 53 -1.62 3.11 2.48
N VAL A 54 -1.98 2.08 1.70
CA VAL A 54 -1.17 0.87 1.48
C VAL A 54 -1.09 0.52 0.00
N LEU A 55 -0.03 -0.21 -0.39
CA LEU A 55 0.25 -0.67 -1.74
C LEU A 55 0.20 -2.20 -1.83
N PRO A 56 0.01 -2.78 -3.02
CA PRO A 56 -0.01 -4.22 -3.24
C PRO A 56 1.40 -4.82 -3.20
N THR A 57 2.12 -4.61 -2.10
CA THR A 57 3.53 -4.97 -1.91
C THR A 57 3.73 -5.67 -0.57
N LEU A 58 4.77 -6.51 -0.46
CA LEU A 58 4.98 -7.33 0.74
C LEU A 58 5.37 -6.51 1.98
N ASP A 59 5.93 -5.34 1.83
CA ASP A 59 6.21 -4.45 2.97
C ASP A 59 4.92 -3.94 3.66
N CYS A 60 3.77 -4.01 2.98
CA CYS A 60 2.45 -3.77 3.55
C CYS A 60 1.81 -5.02 4.20
N LEU A 61 2.41 -6.21 4.06
CA LEU A 61 1.82 -7.46 4.56
C LEU A 61 1.48 -7.44 6.06
N PRO A 62 2.28 -6.85 6.97
CA PRO A 62 1.91 -6.77 8.38
C PRO A 62 0.56 -6.07 8.61
N LEU A 63 0.24 -5.06 7.79
CA LEU A 63 -1.03 -4.33 7.87
C LEU A 63 -2.20 -5.20 7.39
N TYR A 64 -2.02 -5.95 6.31
CA TYR A 64 -3.03 -6.89 5.80
C TYR A 64 -3.28 -8.04 6.78
N VAL A 65 -2.21 -8.55 7.40
CA VAL A 65 -2.31 -9.61 8.43
C VAL A 65 -3.02 -9.08 9.67
N ALA A 66 -2.70 -7.87 10.13
CA ALA A 66 -3.35 -7.25 11.28
C ALA A 66 -4.84 -6.99 11.02
N GLU A 67 -5.21 -6.55 9.82
CA GLU A 67 -6.62 -6.38 9.42
C GLU A 67 -7.36 -7.73 9.37
N TYR A 68 -6.79 -8.73 8.73
CA TYR A 68 -7.41 -10.05 8.56
C TYR A 68 -7.65 -10.79 9.88
N TYR A 69 -6.69 -10.73 10.79
CA TYR A 69 -6.81 -11.34 12.12
C TYR A 69 -7.46 -10.41 13.16
N GLN A 70 -8.06 -9.31 12.71
CA GLN A 70 -8.81 -8.37 13.56
C GLN A 70 -7.97 -7.79 14.72
N LEU A 71 -6.64 -7.70 14.54
CA LEU A 71 -5.75 -7.14 15.58
C LEU A 71 -6.00 -5.64 15.80
N PHE A 72 -6.71 -4.99 14.89
CA PHE A 72 -7.11 -3.59 14.97
C PHE A 72 -8.44 -3.36 15.73
N ASP A 73 -9.19 -4.41 16.07
CA ASP A 73 -10.52 -4.29 16.68
C ASP A 73 -10.50 -3.68 18.09
N THR A 74 -9.33 -3.75 18.77
CA THR A 74 -9.14 -3.07 20.06
C THR A 74 -9.01 -1.55 19.93
N ILE A 75 -8.90 -1.03 18.71
CA ILE A 75 -8.74 0.40 18.43
C ILE A 75 -10.12 1.02 18.27
N GLN A 76 -10.44 1.98 19.15
CA GLN A 76 -11.68 2.73 19.04
C GLN A 76 -11.77 3.43 17.67
N GLY A 77 -12.84 3.18 16.93
CA GLY A 77 -13.03 3.65 15.56
C GLY A 77 -12.37 2.74 14.50
N GLY A 78 -11.52 1.79 14.90
CA GLY A 78 -10.87 0.85 14.00
C GLY A 78 -9.74 1.44 13.16
N VAL A 79 -9.20 0.64 12.26
CA VAL A 79 -8.23 1.04 11.23
C VAL A 79 -8.80 0.70 9.86
N HIS A 80 -8.78 1.67 8.95
CA HIS A 80 -9.19 1.46 7.56
C HIS A 80 -7.97 1.52 6.63
N LEU A 81 -7.63 0.39 6.01
CA LEU A 81 -6.60 0.34 4.99
C LEU A 81 -7.16 0.86 3.66
N LYS A 82 -6.68 2.03 3.23
CA LYS A 82 -7.01 2.61 1.92
C LYS A 82 -6.01 2.09 0.89
N ARG A 83 -6.48 1.20 0.02
CA ARG A 83 -5.67 0.48 -0.97
C ARG A 83 -5.50 1.30 -2.24
N TYR A 84 -4.25 1.46 -2.66
CA TYR A 84 -3.86 2.12 -3.90
C TYR A 84 -2.93 1.21 -4.69
N THR A 85 -2.84 1.41 -5.99
CA THR A 85 -1.91 0.67 -6.87
C THR A 85 -0.74 1.54 -7.32
N ALA A 86 -0.87 2.86 -7.14
CA ALA A 86 0.16 3.82 -7.48
C ALA A 86 0.63 4.61 -6.25
N GLN A 87 1.95 4.72 -6.09
CA GLN A 87 2.56 5.45 -4.96
C GLN A 87 2.14 6.92 -4.92
N MET A 88 1.99 7.57 -6.08
CA MET A 88 1.56 8.97 -6.13
C MET A 88 0.15 9.20 -5.58
N ASP A 89 -0.73 8.21 -5.69
CA ASP A 89 -2.08 8.31 -5.14
C ASP A 89 -2.06 8.22 -3.61
N CYS A 90 -1.17 7.37 -3.04
CA CYS A 90 -0.92 7.34 -1.61
C CYS A 90 -0.43 8.70 -1.09
N ASP A 91 0.55 9.29 -1.76
CA ASP A 91 1.10 10.60 -1.38
C ASP A 91 0.05 11.71 -1.50
N THR A 92 -0.71 11.73 -2.58
CA THR A 92 -1.81 12.68 -2.77
C THR A 92 -2.88 12.54 -1.70
N ALA A 93 -3.23 11.30 -1.32
CA ALA A 93 -4.17 11.04 -0.23
C ALA A 93 -3.64 11.57 1.11
N MET A 94 -2.34 11.38 1.36
CA MET A 94 -1.65 11.87 2.57
C MET A 94 -1.61 13.40 2.62
N GLU A 95 -1.19 14.06 1.54
CA GLU A 95 -1.09 15.52 1.46
C GLU A 95 -2.46 16.20 1.58
N ARG A 96 -3.49 15.62 0.97
CA ARG A 96 -4.87 16.12 1.04
C ARG A 96 -5.62 15.74 2.32
N GLY A 97 -4.97 15.00 3.25
CA GLY A 97 -5.58 14.60 4.52
C GLY A 97 -6.70 13.59 4.39
N ARG A 98 -6.71 12.81 3.32
CA ARG A 98 -7.67 11.70 3.14
C ARG A 98 -7.30 10.47 3.95
N VAL A 99 -6.03 10.38 4.36
CA VAL A 99 -5.47 9.36 5.24
C VAL A 99 -4.58 10.03 6.29
N GLU A 100 -4.45 9.38 7.45
CA GLU A 100 -3.58 9.80 8.54
C GLU A 100 -2.19 9.17 8.43
N GLY A 101 -2.10 7.94 7.86
CA GLY A 101 -0.86 7.19 7.68
C GLY A 101 -0.63 6.76 6.24
N VAL A 102 0.63 6.51 5.90
CA VAL A 102 1.04 6.04 4.56
C VAL A 102 2.27 5.14 4.64
N VAL A 103 2.24 4.03 3.92
CA VAL A 103 3.45 3.26 3.61
C VAL A 103 4.07 3.87 2.35
N THR A 104 5.33 4.30 2.44
CA THR A 104 6.03 5.04 1.39
C THR A 104 7.54 4.84 1.50
N ASP A 105 8.33 5.59 0.76
CA ASP A 105 9.79 5.64 0.92
C ASP A 105 10.28 6.98 1.49
N LEU A 106 11.48 6.98 2.05
CA LEU A 106 12.07 8.17 2.69
C LEU A 106 12.24 9.35 1.73
N VAL A 107 12.53 9.10 0.43
CA VAL A 107 12.65 10.18 -0.56
C VAL A 107 11.32 10.91 -0.69
N ARG A 108 10.23 10.17 -0.84
CA ARG A 108 8.89 10.72 -0.98
C ARG A 108 8.42 11.37 0.32
N ALA A 109 8.69 10.74 1.47
CA ALA A 109 8.34 11.27 2.77
C ALA A 109 9.02 12.64 3.03
N ILE A 110 10.32 12.75 2.75
CA ILE A 110 11.06 14.01 2.85
C ILE A 110 10.47 15.06 1.91
N ARG A 111 10.14 14.70 0.67
CA ARG A 111 9.51 15.62 -0.28
C ARG A 111 8.12 16.07 0.15
N MET A 112 7.30 15.20 0.74
CA MET A 112 6.01 15.59 1.34
C MET A 112 6.22 16.61 2.46
N GLN A 113 7.24 16.43 3.30
CA GLN A 113 7.58 17.40 4.35
C GLN A 113 8.02 18.74 3.78
N GLN A 114 8.80 18.77 2.70
CA GLN A 114 9.18 19.99 2.00
C GLN A 114 7.97 20.75 1.44
N ARG A 115 6.95 20.02 0.96
CA ARG A 115 5.69 20.60 0.49
C ARG A 115 4.72 20.99 1.62
N GLY A 116 5.15 20.89 2.88
CA GLY A 116 4.41 21.34 4.06
C GLY A 116 3.63 20.27 4.81
N THR A 117 3.60 19.01 4.36
CA THR A 117 2.97 17.91 5.08
C THR A 117 3.93 17.37 6.14
N LYS A 118 3.81 17.86 7.38
CA LYS A 118 4.64 17.37 8.49
C LYS A 118 4.33 15.92 8.82
N LEU A 119 5.35 15.07 8.81
CA LEU A 119 5.26 13.64 9.05
C LEU A 119 6.02 13.24 10.31
N ARG A 120 5.49 12.23 11.00
CA ARG A 120 6.16 11.47 12.05
C ARG A 120 6.40 10.05 11.50
N TYR A 121 7.63 9.62 11.48
CA TYR A 121 7.97 8.24 11.11
C TYR A 121 7.61 7.31 12.26
N VAL A 122 6.84 6.26 11.94
CA VAL A 122 6.45 5.23 12.91
C VAL A 122 7.44 4.09 12.87
N THR A 123 7.72 3.58 11.68
CA THR A 123 8.69 2.50 11.50
C THR A 123 9.30 2.54 10.11
N VAL A 124 10.50 1.98 9.97
CA VAL A 124 10.98 1.51 8.68
C VAL A 124 10.25 0.22 8.30
N THR A 125 10.10 -0.03 7.01
CA THR A 125 9.60 -1.30 6.49
C THR A 125 10.74 -2.12 5.89
N ASN A 126 10.51 -3.39 5.63
CA ASN A 126 11.48 -4.26 4.97
C ASN A 126 11.46 -4.15 3.43
N ALA A 127 10.95 -3.04 2.89
CA ALA A 127 10.89 -2.80 1.46
C ALA A 127 12.28 -2.76 0.82
N TYR A 128 12.42 -3.44 -0.30
CA TYR A 128 13.59 -3.36 -1.18
C TYR A 128 13.14 -3.43 -2.65
N TRP A 129 13.98 -2.96 -3.53
CA TRP A 129 13.70 -2.94 -4.96
C TRP A 129 14.77 -3.66 -5.74
N GLN A 130 14.35 -4.33 -6.80
CA GLN A 130 15.23 -4.95 -7.78
C GLN A 130 15.06 -4.25 -9.12
N LEU A 131 16.16 -3.90 -9.76
CA LEU A 131 16.15 -3.51 -11.16
C LEU A 131 16.10 -4.78 -11.99
N ILE A 132 15.01 -4.96 -12.69
CA ILE A 132 14.71 -6.14 -13.48
C ILE A 132 14.74 -5.77 -14.96
N ALA A 133 15.64 -6.38 -15.68
CA ALA A 133 15.75 -6.23 -17.13
C ALA A 133 14.82 -7.20 -17.85
N ASN A 134 14.18 -6.72 -18.90
CA ASN A 134 13.38 -7.56 -19.78
C ASN A 134 14.30 -8.64 -20.39
N ARG A 135 13.86 -9.90 -20.36
CA ARG A 135 14.61 -11.02 -20.94
C ARG A 135 14.97 -10.82 -22.42
N ASN A 136 14.13 -10.10 -23.16
CA ASN A 136 14.33 -9.83 -24.59
C ASN A 136 15.28 -8.65 -24.83
N ALA A 137 15.47 -7.76 -23.84
CA ALA A 137 16.42 -6.64 -23.93
C ALA A 137 17.87 -7.08 -23.78
N ARG A 138 18.15 -8.33 -23.34
CA ARG A 138 19.49 -8.92 -23.20
C ARG A 138 20.43 -8.08 -22.36
N ILE A 139 19.91 -7.46 -21.29
CA ILE A 139 20.66 -6.66 -20.33
C ILE A 139 21.08 -7.58 -19.18
N TYR A 140 22.37 -7.84 -19.04
CA TYR A 140 22.97 -8.69 -18.00
C TYR A 140 23.88 -7.90 -17.07
N GLN A 141 24.29 -6.69 -17.48
CA GLN A 141 25.17 -5.80 -16.74
C GLN A 141 24.66 -4.36 -16.82
N LEU A 142 24.93 -3.57 -15.78
CA LEU A 142 24.42 -2.19 -15.69
C LEU A 142 24.90 -1.28 -16.84
N LYS A 143 26.09 -1.51 -17.40
CA LYS A 143 26.60 -0.74 -18.57
C LYS A 143 25.72 -0.90 -19.81
N GLN A 144 24.96 -1.99 -19.91
CA GLN A 144 24.06 -2.24 -21.03
C GLN A 144 22.73 -1.46 -20.94
N LEU A 145 22.57 -0.64 -19.90
CA LEU A 145 21.45 0.33 -19.79
C LEU A 145 21.66 1.55 -20.69
N ASP A 146 22.81 1.68 -21.33
CA ASP A 146 23.06 2.72 -22.32
C ASP A 146 22.02 2.62 -23.45
N ASP A 147 21.36 3.74 -23.77
CA ASP A 147 20.29 3.81 -24.76
C ASP A 147 19.07 2.92 -24.44
N LYS A 148 18.73 2.77 -23.16
CA LYS A 148 17.63 1.93 -22.69
C LYS A 148 16.61 2.70 -21.85
N MET A 149 15.34 2.22 -21.89
CA MET A 149 14.25 2.73 -21.07
C MET A 149 14.24 2.02 -19.71
N VAL A 150 14.27 2.83 -18.64
CA VAL A 150 14.19 2.34 -17.26
C VAL A 150 12.92 2.91 -16.60
N ALA A 151 11.95 2.03 -16.31
CA ALA A 151 10.73 2.44 -15.62
C ALA A 151 10.98 2.56 -14.11
N MET A 152 10.59 3.72 -13.58
CA MET A 152 10.71 4.06 -12.16
C MET A 152 9.56 4.97 -11.74
N THR A 153 9.49 5.34 -10.48
CA THR A 153 8.62 6.42 -9.99
C THR A 153 9.48 7.68 -9.77
N ARG A 154 9.20 8.75 -10.46
CA ARG A 154 9.94 10.03 -10.27
C ARG A 154 9.85 10.50 -8.83
N PHE A 155 10.94 11.10 -8.37
CA PHE A 155 11.03 11.65 -7.03
C PHE A 155 10.78 10.63 -5.91
N SER A 156 11.17 9.39 -6.14
CA SER A 156 11.11 8.29 -5.18
C SER A 156 12.49 7.67 -4.98
N PHE A 157 12.56 6.67 -4.10
CA PHE A 157 13.80 5.92 -3.93
C PHE A 157 14.25 5.21 -5.21
N THR A 158 13.32 4.79 -6.09
CA THR A 158 13.68 4.18 -7.37
C THR A 158 14.28 5.16 -8.37
N ASP A 159 13.94 6.45 -8.29
CA ASP A 159 14.60 7.51 -9.06
C ASP A 159 16.05 7.68 -8.58
N MET A 160 16.24 7.84 -7.27
CA MET A 160 17.57 7.89 -6.65
C MET A 160 18.44 6.65 -6.98
N LEU A 161 17.84 5.47 -6.98
CA LEU A 161 18.54 4.24 -7.35
C LEU A 161 18.95 4.25 -8.83
N THR A 162 18.11 4.80 -9.71
CA THR A 162 18.42 4.92 -11.14
C THR A 162 19.65 5.81 -11.35
N ASP A 163 19.70 6.98 -10.67
CA ASP A 163 20.86 7.87 -10.72
C ASP A 163 22.11 7.16 -10.21
N LYS A 164 22.02 6.49 -9.06
CA LYS A 164 23.15 5.73 -8.49
C LYS A 164 23.65 4.63 -9.43
N VAL A 165 22.77 3.95 -10.13
CA VAL A 165 23.14 2.91 -11.10
C VAL A 165 23.88 3.55 -12.28
N ILE A 166 23.34 4.63 -12.85
CA ILE A 166 23.95 5.39 -13.95
C ILE A 166 25.38 5.84 -13.57
N ASP A 167 25.51 6.48 -12.41
CA ASP A 167 26.78 6.99 -11.89
C ASP A 167 27.79 5.87 -11.63
N SER A 168 27.33 4.73 -11.08
CA SER A 168 28.21 3.61 -10.72
C SER A 168 28.95 3.00 -11.92
N VAL A 169 28.34 3.10 -13.10
CA VAL A 169 28.92 2.58 -14.36
C VAL A 169 29.37 3.68 -15.31
N LYS A 170 29.32 4.94 -14.84
CA LYS A 170 29.79 6.14 -15.59
C LYS A 170 29.08 6.31 -16.92
N LEU A 171 27.77 5.99 -16.97
CA LEU A 171 26.92 6.34 -18.10
C LEU A 171 26.53 7.82 -18.01
N LYS A 172 26.25 8.43 -19.14
CA LYS A 172 25.67 9.76 -19.20
C LYS A 172 24.18 9.68 -18.90
N GLU A 173 23.64 10.61 -18.10
CA GLU A 173 22.23 10.59 -17.69
C GLU A 173 21.29 10.61 -18.89
N GLU A 174 21.60 11.42 -19.91
CA GLU A 174 20.82 11.54 -21.14
C GLU A 174 20.80 10.26 -22.01
N ARG A 175 21.65 9.28 -21.68
CA ARG A 175 21.72 8.00 -22.37
C ARG A 175 20.85 6.91 -21.74
N VAL A 176 20.21 7.18 -20.60
CA VAL A 176 19.28 6.27 -19.94
C VAL A 176 17.91 6.96 -19.84
N PHE A 177 16.91 6.45 -20.55
CA PHE A 177 15.60 7.07 -20.61
C PHE A 177 14.78 6.69 -19.40
N LYS A 178 14.70 7.58 -18.39
CA LYS A 178 13.87 7.42 -17.20
C LYS A 178 12.39 7.57 -17.52
N VAL A 179 11.62 6.51 -17.46
CA VAL A 179 10.19 6.49 -17.75
C VAL A 179 9.39 6.43 -16.46
N GLN A 180 8.52 7.40 -16.23
CA GLN A 180 7.68 7.44 -15.05
C GLN A 180 6.47 6.53 -15.19
N ILE A 181 6.41 5.45 -14.41
CA ILE A 181 5.27 4.55 -14.32
C ILE A 181 4.99 4.29 -12.84
N ASN A 182 3.91 4.87 -12.31
CA ASN A 182 3.63 4.88 -10.88
C ASN A 182 2.88 3.63 -10.41
N ASP A 183 1.99 3.09 -11.25
CA ASP A 183 1.18 1.91 -10.93
C ASP A 183 2.01 0.64 -11.03
N VAL A 184 1.98 -0.17 -9.96
CA VAL A 184 2.77 -1.41 -9.84
C VAL A 184 2.34 -2.45 -10.88
N HIS A 185 1.02 -2.57 -11.13
CA HIS A 185 0.49 -3.56 -12.05
C HIS A 185 0.73 -3.15 -13.51
N VAL A 186 0.54 -1.86 -13.84
CA VAL A 186 0.87 -1.32 -15.17
C VAL A 186 2.34 -1.55 -15.48
N ARG A 187 3.23 -1.27 -14.51
CA ARG A 187 4.68 -1.49 -14.68
C ARG A 187 4.99 -2.95 -15.00
N MET A 188 4.33 -3.88 -14.31
CA MET A 188 4.49 -5.31 -14.58
C MET A 188 3.98 -5.69 -15.97
N GLN A 189 2.81 -5.18 -16.39
CA GLN A 189 2.29 -5.45 -17.74
C GLN A 189 3.21 -4.94 -18.83
N MET A 190 3.79 -3.75 -18.68
CA MET A 190 4.74 -3.21 -19.65
C MET A 190 6.00 -4.06 -19.78
N LEU A 191 6.47 -4.68 -18.67
CA LEU A 191 7.55 -5.67 -18.74
C LEU A 191 7.13 -6.90 -19.55
N LEU A 192 5.94 -7.43 -19.29
CA LEU A 192 5.42 -8.62 -19.96
C LEU A 192 5.16 -8.41 -21.45
N ASN A 193 4.72 -7.22 -21.81
CA ASN A 193 4.45 -6.82 -23.19
C ASN A 193 5.71 -6.40 -23.97
N ASN A 194 6.90 -6.43 -23.34
CA ASN A 194 8.17 -5.96 -23.93
C ASN A 194 8.18 -4.46 -24.27
N GLU A 195 7.43 -3.65 -23.53
CA GLU A 195 7.35 -2.19 -23.71
C GLU A 195 8.42 -1.44 -22.92
N MET A 196 9.14 -2.13 -22.01
CA MET A 196 10.22 -1.58 -21.21
C MET A 196 11.46 -2.48 -21.25
N ASP A 197 12.65 -1.86 -21.34
CA ASP A 197 13.91 -2.57 -21.30
C ASP A 197 14.27 -3.03 -19.87
N ALA A 198 14.05 -2.16 -18.89
CA ALA A 198 14.26 -2.47 -17.48
C ALA A 198 13.29 -1.68 -16.60
N LEU A 199 13.06 -2.17 -15.37
CA LEU A 199 12.18 -1.50 -14.41
C LEU A 199 12.48 -1.91 -12.96
N TRP A 200 12.12 -1.02 -12.05
CA TRP A 200 12.22 -1.27 -10.62
C TRP A 200 10.95 -1.94 -10.09
N MET A 201 11.13 -3.09 -9.44
CA MET A 201 10.07 -3.84 -8.76
C MET A 201 10.44 -4.17 -7.33
N THR A 202 9.43 -4.29 -6.48
CA THR A 202 9.52 -4.89 -5.14
C THR A 202 8.76 -6.22 -5.11
N GLU A 203 8.80 -6.93 -3.99
CA GLU A 203 8.06 -8.18 -3.83
C GLU A 203 6.54 -7.91 -3.63
N PRO A 204 5.68 -8.78 -4.11
CA PRO A 204 5.91 -10.06 -4.79
C PRO A 204 6.09 -9.95 -6.32
N GLN A 205 5.94 -8.77 -6.92
CA GLN A 205 6.04 -8.60 -8.38
C GLN A 205 7.44 -8.90 -8.92
N ALA A 206 8.48 -8.64 -8.12
CA ALA A 206 9.85 -9.02 -8.48
C ALA A 206 9.99 -10.55 -8.63
N THR A 207 9.40 -11.33 -7.72
CA THR A 207 9.35 -12.81 -7.86
C THR A 207 8.59 -13.23 -9.10
N MET A 208 7.45 -12.59 -9.41
CA MET A 208 6.71 -12.86 -10.63
C MET A 208 7.57 -12.66 -11.88
N ALA A 209 8.32 -11.56 -11.95
CA ALA A 209 9.22 -11.28 -13.07
C ALA A 209 10.35 -12.33 -13.18
N ARG A 210 10.95 -12.74 -12.05
CA ARG A 210 11.99 -13.79 -12.02
C ARG A 210 11.47 -15.15 -12.51
N LEU A 211 10.24 -15.53 -12.12
CA LEU A 211 9.59 -16.76 -12.61
C LEU A 211 9.39 -16.75 -14.12
N MET A 212 9.18 -15.57 -14.70
CA MET A 212 9.06 -15.37 -16.14
C MET A 212 10.41 -15.18 -16.86
N LYS A 213 11.52 -15.50 -16.16
CA LYS A 213 12.90 -15.46 -16.69
C LYS A 213 13.39 -14.06 -17.04
N HIS A 214 12.84 -13.02 -16.44
CA HIS A 214 13.42 -11.69 -16.49
C HIS A 214 14.64 -11.60 -15.57
N GLN A 215 15.62 -10.80 -15.94
CA GLN A 215 16.94 -10.78 -15.31
C GLN A 215 17.03 -9.71 -14.22
N VAL A 216 17.41 -10.08 -13.00
CA VAL A 216 17.78 -9.08 -11.97
C VAL A 216 19.19 -8.59 -12.23
N VAL A 217 19.35 -7.29 -12.50
CA VAL A 217 20.65 -6.66 -12.78
C VAL A 217 21.15 -5.80 -11.62
N PHE A 218 20.28 -5.45 -10.67
CA PHE A 218 20.66 -4.75 -9.45
C PHE A 218 19.66 -5.05 -8.32
N ASP A 219 20.15 -5.08 -7.08
CA ASP A 219 19.34 -5.25 -5.87
C ASP A 219 19.67 -4.12 -4.88
N SER A 220 18.65 -3.38 -4.45
CA SER A 220 18.81 -2.21 -3.59
C SER A 220 19.39 -2.53 -2.20
N ARG A 221 19.29 -3.79 -1.74
CA ARG A 221 19.87 -4.24 -0.47
C ARG A 221 21.38 -4.08 -0.44
N THR A 222 22.04 -4.11 -1.61
CA THR A 222 23.47 -3.85 -1.74
C THR A 222 23.88 -2.44 -1.31
N THR A 223 22.94 -1.49 -1.35
CA THR A 223 23.19 -0.10 -0.91
C THR A 223 23.22 0.05 0.60
N LYS A 224 22.75 -0.96 1.35
CA LYS A 224 22.57 -0.93 2.81
C LYS A 224 21.70 0.23 3.33
N ILE A 225 20.84 0.81 2.46
CA ILE A 225 19.85 1.84 2.82
C ILE A 225 18.51 1.12 3.05
N GLN A 226 17.83 1.43 4.17
CA GLN A 226 16.46 1.00 4.44
C GLN A 226 15.50 2.17 4.14
N PRO A 227 14.97 2.26 2.92
CA PRO A 227 14.24 3.44 2.50
C PRO A 227 12.74 3.37 2.77
N GLY A 228 12.17 2.17 2.93
CA GLY A 228 10.74 1.99 3.17
C GLY A 228 10.35 2.50 4.56
N VAL A 229 9.27 3.26 4.65
CA VAL A 229 8.76 3.81 5.92
C VAL A 229 7.24 3.78 5.99
N LEU A 230 6.73 3.61 7.19
CA LEU A 230 5.36 3.91 7.57
C LEU A 230 5.38 5.23 8.35
N ALA A 231 4.70 6.23 7.82
CA ALA A 231 4.66 7.57 8.39
C ALA A 231 3.22 8.04 8.61
N PHE A 232 3.01 8.85 9.64
CA PHE A 232 1.74 9.48 9.96
C PHE A 232 1.85 11.00 9.93
N ARG A 233 0.74 11.70 9.67
CA ARG A 233 0.68 13.16 9.75
C ARG A 233 0.85 13.59 11.21
N GLU A 234 1.86 14.42 11.46
CA GLU A 234 2.16 14.91 12.82
C GLU A 234 0.96 15.65 13.44
N LYS A 235 0.22 16.42 12.64
CA LYS A 235 -0.96 17.17 13.09
C LYS A 235 -2.00 16.26 13.75
N GLU A 236 -2.30 15.13 13.12
CA GLU A 236 -3.32 14.21 13.62
C GLU A 236 -2.85 13.53 14.93
N MET A 237 -1.56 13.21 15.02
CA MET A 237 -0.99 12.52 16.19
C MET A 237 -0.89 13.39 17.45
N ARG A 238 -1.19 14.70 17.37
CA ARG A 238 -1.27 15.60 18.52
C ARG A 238 -2.59 15.44 19.30
N HIS A 239 -3.62 14.85 18.69
CA HIS A 239 -4.88 14.57 19.38
C HIS A 239 -4.71 13.34 20.29
N PRO A 240 -5.07 13.41 21.59
CA PRO A 240 -4.86 12.30 22.54
C PRO A 240 -5.48 10.98 22.09
N GLU A 241 -6.67 11.02 21.50
CA GLU A 241 -7.35 9.82 20.96
C GLU A 241 -6.56 9.18 19.81
N ARG A 242 -6.04 9.99 18.88
CA ARG A 242 -5.20 9.49 17.77
C ARG A 242 -3.87 8.94 18.28
N ALA A 243 -3.27 9.56 19.28
CA ALA A 243 -2.05 9.05 19.90
C ALA A 243 -2.29 7.67 20.55
N LYS A 244 -3.42 7.48 21.24
CA LYS A 244 -3.83 6.18 21.80
C LYS A 244 -4.09 5.15 20.68
N GLN A 245 -4.80 5.51 19.63
CA GLN A 245 -5.01 4.65 18.46
C GLN A 245 -3.67 4.21 17.86
N LEU A 246 -2.70 5.14 17.74
CA LEU A 246 -1.38 4.83 17.19
C LEU A 246 -0.60 3.83 18.07
N GLN A 247 -0.69 3.94 19.41
CA GLN A 247 -0.05 2.97 20.31
C GLN A 247 -0.62 1.55 20.11
N LEU A 248 -1.94 1.41 20.00
CA LEU A 248 -2.58 0.11 19.75
C LEU A 248 -2.24 -0.40 18.33
N PHE A 249 -2.19 0.49 17.34
CA PHE A 249 -1.76 0.18 15.98
C PHE A 249 -0.33 -0.39 15.95
N VAL A 250 0.61 0.24 16.68
CA VAL A 250 1.99 -0.24 16.81
C VAL A 250 2.03 -1.65 17.41
N LYS A 251 1.24 -1.91 18.46
CA LYS A 251 1.14 -3.25 19.05
C LYS A 251 0.65 -4.29 18.05
N ALA A 252 -0.43 -3.98 17.33
CA ALA A 252 -0.99 -4.88 16.31
C ALA A 252 -0.01 -5.12 15.15
N TYR A 253 0.69 -4.08 14.70
CA TYR A 253 1.73 -4.19 13.67
C TYR A 253 2.87 -5.12 14.12
N ASN A 254 3.38 -4.95 15.33
CA ASN A 254 4.46 -5.80 15.87
C ASN A 254 4.01 -7.26 15.98
N GLN A 255 2.78 -7.53 16.46
CA GLN A 255 2.21 -8.87 16.52
C GLN A 255 2.11 -9.52 15.14
N ALA A 256 1.72 -8.74 14.13
CA ALA A 256 1.67 -9.22 12.75
C ALA A 256 3.07 -9.55 12.22
N CYS A 257 4.08 -8.70 12.49
CA CYS A 257 5.47 -8.96 12.12
C CYS A 257 5.98 -10.27 12.73
N ASP A 258 5.75 -10.50 14.04
CA ASP A 258 6.14 -11.74 14.74
C ASP A 258 5.47 -12.96 14.09
N SER A 259 4.19 -12.85 13.80
CA SER A 259 3.41 -13.92 13.19
C SER A 259 3.93 -14.27 11.79
N ILE A 260 4.25 -13.27 10.96
CA ILE A 260 4.79 -13.49 9.62
C ILE A 260 6.19 -14.12 9.70
N ASN A 261 7.06 -13.60 10.56
CA ASN A 261 8.41 -14.13 10.73
C ASN A 261 8.40 -15.58 11.23
N LYS A 262 7.46 -15.92 12.09
CA LYS A 262 7.31 -17.28 12.65
C LYS A 262 6.76 -18.28 11.63
N HIS A 263 5.74 -17.88 10.86
CA HIS A 263 4.97 -18.82 10.03
C HIS A 263 5.31 -18.75 8.53
N GLY A 264 6.02 -17.71 8.08
CA GLY A 264 6.39 -17.50 6.68
C GLY A 264 5.22 -17.13 5.76
N PHE A 265 5.54 -16.82 4.51
CA PHE A 265 4.56 -16.34 3.52
C PHE A 265 3.48 -17.37 3.17
N LYS A 266 3.78 -18.66 3.21
CA LYS A 266 2.82 -19.71 2.85
C LYS A 266 1.58 -19.72 3.74
N ARG A 267 1.71 -19.30 5.01
CA ARG A 267 0.58 -19.15 5.94
C ARG A 267 -0.39 -18.06 5.48
N TYR A 268 0.11 -17.04 4.79
CA TYR A 268 -0.64 -15.86 4.36
C TYR A 268 -0.85 -15.84 2.84
N ARG A 269 -0.78 -17.00 2.20
CA ARG A 269 -0.86 -17.14 0.73
C ARG A 269 -2.08 -16.43 0.15
N ASP A 270 -3.26 -16.70 0.67
CA ASP A 270 -4.50 -16.16 0.12
C ASP A 270 -4.58 -14.64 0.29
N LEU A 271 -4.07 -14.11 1.41
CA LEU A 271 -3.93 -12.67 1.63
C LEU A 271 -3.00 -12.02 0.61
N ILE A 272 -1.83 -12.63 0.36
CA ILE A 272 -0.87 -12.10 -0.61
C ILE A 272 -1.47 -12.13 -2.01
N ILE A 273 -2.11 -13.24 -2.40
CA ILE A 273 -2.80 -13.35 -3.69
C ILE A 273 -3.85 -12.26 -3.83
N GLN A 274 -4.71 -12.10 -2.83
CA GLN A 274 -5.80 -11.13 -2.85
C GLN A 274 -5.31 -9.68 -2.91
N HIS A 275 -4.36 -9.31 -2.05
CA HIS A 275 -3.94 -7.92 -1.90
C HIS A 275 -2.87 -7.48 -2.90
N CYS A 276 -2.02 -8.40 -3.34
CA CYS A 276 -0.95 -8.09 -4.29
C CYS A 276 -1.29 -8.46 -5.73
N ASN A 277 -2.45 -9.07 -5.97
CA ASN A 277 -2.91 -9.52 -7.28
C ASN A 277 -1.86 -10.36 -8.02
N VAL A 278 -1.37 -11.39 -7.35
CA VAL A 278 -0.40 -12.34 -7.90
C VAL A 278 -0.95 -13.76 -7.86
N ARG A 279 -0.37 -14.66 -8.66
CA ARG A 279 -0.78 -16.07 -8.68
C ARG A 279 -0.12 -16.84 -7.53
N LYS A 280 -0.70 -18.01 -7.20
CA LYS A 280 -0.23 -18.91 -6.15
C LYS A 280 1.26 -19.28 -6.31
N GLU A 281 1.70 -19.57 -7.54
CA GLU A 281 3.07 -19.98 -7.84
C GLU A 281 4.07 -18.88 -7.47
N VAL A 282 3.66 -17.62 -7.53
CA VAL A 282 4.50 -16.47 -7.11
C VAL A 282 4.72 -16.53 -5.60
N VAL A 283 3.66 -16.76 -4.83
CA VAL A 283 3.77 -16.84 -3.36
C VAL A 283 4.59 -18.05 -2.92
N ASP A 284 4.42 -19.18 -3.59
CA ASP A 284 5.18 -20.41 -3.31
C ASP A 284 6.68 -20.26 -3.65
N SER A 285 7.03 -19.29 -4.50
CA SER A 285 8.41 -19.00 -4.96
C SER A 285 9.04 -17.77 -4.30
N LEU A 286 8.34 -17.13 -3.35
CA LEU A 286 8.91 -16.01 -2.60
C LEU A 286 10.18 -16.44 -1.84
N PRO A 287 11.18 -15.56 -1.71
CA PRO A 287 12.33 -15.78 -0.84
C PRO A 287 11.88 -16.10 0.60
N ASP A 288 12.68 -16.90 1.33
CA ASP A 288 12.39 -17.14 2.74
C ASP A 288 12.33 -15.80 3.50
N VAL A 289 11.30 -15.64 4.33
CA VAL A 289 11.11 -14.44 5.16
C VAL A 289 12.34 -14.15 6.04
N LYS A 290 13.10 -15.17 6.43
CA LYS A 290 14.34 -15.04 7.21
C LYS A 290 15.43 -14.26 6.48
N GLN A 291 15.40 -14.18 5.14
CA GLN A 291 16.38 -13.41 4.36
C GLN A 291 16.12 -11.91 4.43
N ASN A 292 14.88 -11.51 4.73
CA ASN A 292 14.48 -10.11 4.89
C ASN A 292 13.31 -10.02 5.87
N PRO A 293 13.55 -10.25 7.18
CA PRO A 293 12.49 -10.35 8.17
C PRO A 293 11.78 -9.02 8.37
N TYR A 294 10.54 -9.10 8.81
CA TYR A 294 9.79 -7.94 9.30
C TYR A 294 10.32 -7.56 10.68
N ILE A 295 10.47 -6.27 10.91
CA ILE A 295 11.01 -5.73 12.13
C ILE A 295 9.93 -5.03 12.95
N HIS A 296 10.06 -5.09 14.27
CA HIS A 296 9.25 -4.28 15.16
C HIS A 296 9.46 -2.80 14.88
N VAL A 297 8.49 -2.00 15.27
CA VAL A 297 8.50 -0.55 15.09
C VAL A 297 9.82 0.05 15.58
N GLN A 298 10.53 0.67 14.62
CA GLN A 298 11.74 1.46 14.86
C GLN A 298 11.87 2.55 13.79
N GLY A 299 12.32 3.74 14.20
CA GLY A 299 12.53 4.86 13.29
C GLY A 299 13.63 4.61 12.25
N PRO A 300 13.66 5.39 11.17
CA PRO A 300 14.70 5.30 10.16
C PRO A 300 16.07 5.73 10.74
N ARG A 301 17.13 5.09 10.26
CA ARG A 301 18.49 5.44 10.67
C ARG A 301 18.85 6.83 10.16
N GLN A 302 19.47 7.65 11.01
CA GLN A 302 19.88 9.01 10.64
C GLN A 302 20.83 9.02 9.43
N GLU A 303 21.71 8.01 9.30
CA GLU A 303 22.60 7.88 8.16
C GLU A 303 21.85 7.67 6.82
N ASP A 304 20.71 6.96 6.83
CA ASP A 304 19.92 6.74 5.62
C ASP A 304 19.21 8.02 5.22
N VAL A 305 18.65 8.73 6.19
CA VAL A 305 18.04 10.03 5.97
C VAL A 305 19.06 11.02 5.41
N ALA A 306 20.25 11.10 6.00
CA ALA A 306 21.31 12.00 5.55
C ALA A 306 21.77 11.71 4.11
N LYS A 307 21.86 10.41 3.72
CA LYS A 307 22.20 10.02 2.33
C LYS A 307 21.14 10.49 1.35
N ILE A 308 19.86 10.38 1.73
CA ILE A 308 18.74 10.79 0.89
C ILE A 308 18.62 12.32 0.82
N GLU A 309 18.80 13.02 1.94
CA GLU A 309 18.84 14.48 1.98
C GLU A 309 19.96 15.04 1.11
N LYS A 310 21.13 14.42 1.15
CA LYS A 310 22.26 14.79 0.29
C LYS A 310 21.89 14.65 -1.19
N TRP A 311 21.25 13.55 -1.58
CA TRP A 311 20.83 13.35 -2.97
C TRP A 311 19.74 14.38 -3.38
N LEU A 312 18.81 14.70 -2.48
CA LEU A 312 17.77 15.70 -2.72
C LEU A 312 18.28 17.15 -2.68
N GLY A 313 19.51 17.39 -2.20
CA GLY A 313 20.04 18.73 -1.99
C GLY A 313 19.35 19.52 -0.87
N VAL A 314 18.88 18.84 0.16
CA VAL A 314 18.06 19.44 1.23
C VAL A 314 18.53 19.02 2.62
N LYS A 315 18.08 19.76 3.65
CA LYS A 315 18.17 19.33 5.06
C LYS A 315 16.79 19.38 5.67
N THR A 316 16.37 18.30 6.31
CA THR A 316 15.14 18.25 7.10
C THR A 316 15.43 18.51 8.58
N ARG A 317 14.37 18.76 9.35
CA ARG A 317 14.51 18.82 10.81
C ARG A 317 14.82 17.42 11.34
N PRO A 318 15.54 17.29 12.49
CA PRO A 318 15.79 16.00 13.11
C PRO A 318 14.49 15.20 13.27
N ILE A 319 14.57 13.90 12.98
CA ILE A 319 13.44 12.98 13.10
C ILE A 319 13.18 12.77 14.59
N LYS A 320 11.95 13.06 15.04
CA LYS A 320 11.49 12.66 16.36
C LYS A 320 10.98 11.24 16.31
N ASP A 321 11.65 10.35 17.01
CA ASP A 321 11.21 8.97 17.19
C ASP A 321 9.98 8.88 18.10
N ILE A 322 9.20 7.79 17.96
CA ILE A 322 8.03 7.53 18.82
C ILE A 322 8.43 7.40 20.30
N LYS A 323 9.68 6.98 20.58
CA LYS A 323 10.21 6.85 21.94
C LYS A 323 10.36 8.18 22.68
N ASP A 324 10.44 9.30 21.99
CA ASP A 324 10.63 10.64 22.58
C ASP A 324 9.33 11.28 23.11
N GLY A 325 8.24 10.54 23.13
CA GLY A 325 6.91 11.02 23.55
C GLY A 325 6.48 10.64 24.96
N ASN A 326 7.36 10.06 25.80
CA ASN A 326 7.13 9.80 27.22
C ASN A 326 7.98 10.74 28.08
N ASN A 327 7.71 12.03 28.03
CA ASN A 327 8.02 13.02 29.06
C ASN A 327 6.87 14.00 29.17
#